data_697ba196219479669670fca552b52a14
#
_entry.id   697ba196219479669670fca552b52a14
#
_cell.length_a   1.000
_cell.length_b   1.000
_cell.length_c   1.000
_cell.angle_alpha   90.00
_cell.angle_beta   90.00
_cell.angle_gamma   90.00
#
_symmetry.space_group_name_H-M   'P 1'
#
loop_
_entity.id
_entity.type
_entity.pdbx_description
1 polymer ?
#
loop_
_entity_poly.entity_id
_entity_poly.type
_entity_poly.pdbx_seq_one_letter_code
_entity_poly.pdbx_strand_id
1 'polypeptide(L)' 'MKAAELRETTVEELRKKEQDLRKELFNLRFQKATGEIENPMRIRAIKKNIAKILTVITEKNKPKVS' A
#
# COMPACT_ATOMS: atom_id res chain seq x y z
N MET A 1 7.80 -1.26 -4.99
CA MET A 1 8.30 -0.62 -3.78
C MET A 1 9.26 -1.54 -3.04
N LYS A 2 10.43 -1.02 -2.73
CA LYS A 2 11.39 -1.77 -1.91
C LYS A 2 11.23 -1.36 -0.45
N ALA A 3 11.28 -2.32 0.44
CA ALA A 3 11.12 -2.06 1.87
C ALA A 3 12.17 -1.06 2.39
N ALA A 4 13.39 -1.13 1.86
CA ALA A 4 14.45 -0.21 2.28
C ALA A 4 14.10 1.25 1.96
N GLU A 5 13.49 1.51 0.80
CA GLU A 5 13.05 2.84 0.44
C GLU A 5 11.94 3.34 1.36
N LEU A 6 11.01 2.44 1.70
CA LEU A 6 9.94 2.78 2.61
C LEU A 6 10.44 3.11 4.01
N ARG A 7 11.49 2.44 4.45
CA ARG A 7 12.07 2.70 5.78
C ARG A 7 12.72 4.07 5.89
N GLU A 8 13.16 4.64 4.77
CA GLU A 8 13.73 5.98 4.73
C GLU A 8 12.66 7.07 4.66
N THR A 9 11.42 6.70 4.36
CA THR A 9 10.30 7.62 4.24
C THR A 9 9.68 7.88 5.61
N THR A 10 9.18 9.10 5.84
CA THR A 10 8.50 9.41 7.10
C THR A 10 7.17 8.68 7.21
N VAL A 11 6.71 8.48 8.44
CA VAL A 11 5.42 7.83 8.69
C VAL A 11 4.28 8.60 8.03
N GLU A 12 4.33 9.93 8.07
CA GLU A 12 3.30 10.77 7.44
C GLU A 12 3.21 10.53 5.95
N GLU A 13 4.36 10.47 5.28
CA GLU A 13 4.41 10.20 3.86
C GLU A 13 3.96 8.78 3.53
N LEU A 14 4.31 7.83 4.38
CA LEU A 14 3.87 6.45 4.22
C LEU A 14 2.35 6.34 4.31
N ARG A 15 1.75 7.03 5.27
CA ARG A 15 0.30 7.04 5.41
C ARG A 15 -0.38 7.65 4.20
N LYS A 16 0.20 8.71 3.65
CA LYS A 16 -0.32 9.34 2.45
C LYS A 16 -0.27 8.37 1.27
N LYS A 17 0.85 7.69 1.10
CA LYS A 17 0.99 6.68 0.04
C LYS A 17 -0.02 5.54 0.23
N GLU A 18 -0.23 5.11 1.46
CA GLU A 18 -1.22 4.08 1.76
C GLU A 18 -2.62 4.52 1.35
N GLN A 19 -3.00 5.75 1.70
CA GLN A 19 -4.32 6.26 1.33
C GLN A 19 -4.49 6.36 -0.18
N ASP A 20 -3.47 6.84 -0.88
CA ASP A 20 -3.51 6.92 -2.34
C ASP A 20 -3.67 5.53 -2.97
N LEU A 21 -2.94 4.55 -2.46
CA LEU A 21 -3.05 3.18 -2.94
C LEU A 21 -4.42 2.57 -2.63
N ARG A 22 -5.00 2.90 -1.49
CA ARG A 22 -6.35 2.42 -1.15
C ARG A 22 -7.41 3.00 -2.08
N LYS A 23 -7.26 4.27 -2.44
CA LYS A 23 -8.16 4.90 -3.42
C LYS A 23 -8.03 4.22 -4.78
N GLU A 24 -6.82 3.96 -5.21
CA GLU A 24 -6.57 3.25 -6.46
C GLU A 24 -7.15 1.84 -6.42
N LEU A 25 -6.97 1.13 -5.30
CA LEU A 25 -7.53 -0.19 -5.12
C LEU A 25 -9.05 -0.17 -5.20
N PHE A 26 -9.69 0.82 -4.58
CA PHE A 26 -11.13 0.98 -4.63
C PHE A 26 -11.61 1.15 -6.08
N ASN A 27 -10.95 2.02 -6.83
CA ASN A 27 -11.28 2.25 -8.23
C ASN A 27 -11.11 0.99 -9.07
N LEU A 28 -10.03 0.25 -8.85
CA LEU A 28 -9.79 -1.00 -9.58
C LEU A 28 -10.82 -2.06 -9.24
N ARG A 29 -11.24 -2.16 -7.99
CA ARG A 29 -12.30 -3.08 -7.58
C ARG A 29 -13.62 -2.72 -8.23
N PHE A 30 -13.91 -1.44 -8.31
CA PHE A 30 -15.10 -0.95 -9.00
C PHE A 30 -15.06 -1.33 -10.48
N GLN A 31 -13.93 -1.10 -11.15
CA GLN A 31 -13.75 -1.49 -12.54
C GLN A 31 -13.91 -2.99 -12.74
N LYS A 32 -13.40 -3.78 -11.80
CA LYS A 32 -13.56 -5.24 -11.86
C LYS A 32 -15.02 -5.63 -11.76
N ALA A 33 -15.77 -4.98 -10.87
CA ALA A 33 -17.19 -5.26 -10.69
C ALA A 33 -18.01 -4.94 -11.93
N THR A 34 -17.61 -3.91 -12.69
CA THR A 34 -18.27 -3.51 -13.92
C THR A 34 -17.72 -4.22 -15.17
N GLY A 35 -16.71 -5.05 -15.00
CA GLY A 35 -16.07 -5.75 -16.10
C GLY A 35 -15.12 -4.94 -16.96
N GLU A 36 -14.75 -3.74 -16.48
CA GLU A 36 -13.90 -2.82 -17.24
C GLU A 36 -12.41 -2.95 -16.95
N ILE A 37 -12.02 -3.81 -16.01
CA ILE A 37 -10.63 -3.91 -15.62
C ILE A 37 -9.82 -4.64 -16.70
N GLU A 38 -8.72 -4.01 -17.12
CA GLU A 38 -7.84 -4.57 -18.14
C GLU A 38 -6.82 -5.55 -17.58
N ASN A 39 -6.35 -5.28 -16.35
CA ASN A 39 -5.30 -6.09 -15.74
C ASN A 39 -5.60 -6.34 -14.26
N PRO A 40 -6.22 -7.51 -13.94
CA PRO A 40 -6.55 -7.82 -12.55
C PRO A 40 -5.32 -8.03 -11.66
N MET A 41 -4.15 -8.29 -12.24
CA MET A 41 -2.92 -8.43 -11.47
C MET A 41 -2.53 -7.14 -10.76
N ARG A 42 -3.00 -6.01 -11.25
CA ARG A 42 -2.73 -4.72 -10.63
C ARG A 42 -3.33 -4.64 -9.22
N ILE A 43 -4.48 -5.27 -9.01
CA ILE A 43 -5.11 -5.33 -7.69
C ILE A 43 -4.19 -6.03 -6.70
N ARG A 44 -3.59 -7.14 -7.10
CA ARG A 44 -2.64 -7.88 -6.24
C ARG A 44 -1.40 -7.05 -5.94
N ALA A 45 -0.86 -6.36 -6.95
CA ALA A 45 0.32 -5.54 -6.78
C ALA A 45 0.05 -4.41 -5.77
N ILE A 46 -1.10 -3.76 -5.87
CA ILE A 46 -1.46 -2.68 -4.96
C ILE A 46 -1.66 -3.22 -3.54
N LYS A 47 -2.32 -4.35 -3.39
CA LYS A 47 -2.50 -4.98 -2.07
C LYS A 47 -1.15 -5.29 -1.42
N LYS A 48 -0.19 -5.81 -2.18
CA LYS A 48 1.15 -6.08 -1.67
C LYS A 48 1.85 -4.80 -1.24
N ASN A 49 1.70 -3.74 -2.03
CA ASN A 49 2.33 -2.45 -1.69
C ASN A 49 1.73 -1.86 -0.42
N ILE A 50 0.41 -1.93 -0.27
CA ILE A 50 -0.26 -1.48 0.95
C ILE A 50 0.26 -2.28 2.15
N ALA A 51 0.36 -3.60 2.03
CA ALA A 51 0.85 -4.45 3.10
C ALA A 51 2.28 -4.09 3.50
N LYS A 52 3.15 -3.82 2.53
CA LYS A 52 4.53 -3.41 2.79
C LYS A 52 4.57 -2.08 3.55
N ILE A 53 3.76 -1.13 3.13
CA ILE A 53 3.70 0.18 3.78
C ILE A 53 3.22 0.03 5.23
N LEU A 54 2.17 -0.74 5.45
CA LEU A 54 1.65 -0.98 6.79
C LEU A 54 2.68 -1.66 7.69
N THR A 55 3.42 -2.61 7.14
CA THR A 55 4.49 -3.30 7.88
C THR A 55 5.56 -2.30 8.32
N VAL A 56 5.99 -1.42 7.42
CA VAL A 56 7.01 -0.44 7.75
C VAL A 56 6.49 0.58 8.76
N ILE A 57 5.24 1.02 8.62
CA ILE A 57 4.64 1.92 9.60
C ILE A 57 4.62 1.26 10.98
N THR A 58 4.23 0.00 11.04
CA THR A 58 4.22 -0.77 12.29
C THR A 58 5.62 -0.86 12.90
N GLU A 59 6.64 -1.13 12.06
CA GLU A 59 8.01 -1.17 12.53
C GLU A 59 8.46 0.16 13.13
N LYS A 60 8.10 1.28 12.48
CA LYS A 60 8.48 2.61 12.94
C LYS A 60 7.78 3.02 14.22
N ASN A 61 6.54 2.59 14.40
CA ASN A 61 5.75 2.91 15.58
C ASN A 61 5.98 1.95 16.74
N LYS A 62 6.62 0.82 16.47
CA LYS A 62 6.87 -0.18 17.50
C LYS A 62 8.01 0.29 18.37
N PRO A 63 7.82 0.41 19.70
CA PRO A 63 8.94 0.68 20.58
C PRO A 63 9.93 -0.47 20.47
N LYS A 64 11.20 -0.14 20.49
CA LYS A 64 12.24 -1.17 20.47
C LYS A 64 12.22 -1.95 21.76
N VAL A 65 11.27 -2.83 21.88
CA VAL A 65 11.32 -3.82 22.93
C VAL A 65 11.86 -5.06 22.25
N SER A 66 13.07 -5.36 22.54
CA SER A 66 13.65 -6.61 22.08
C SER A 66 12.82 -7.79 22.53
#